data_e0d957d074868e3176237bc026f65568
#
_entry.id   e0d957d074868e3176237bc026f65568
#
_cell.length_a   1.000
_cell.length_b   1.000
_cell.length_c   1.000
_cell.angle_alpha   90.00
_cell.angle_beta   90.00
_cell.angle_gamma   90.00
#
_symmetry.space_group_name_H-M   'P 1'
#
loop_
_entity.id
_entity.type
_entity.pdbx_description
1 polymer ?
#
loop_
_entity_poly.entity_id
_entity_poly.type
_entity_poly.pdbx_seq_one_letter_code
_entity_poly.pdbx_strand_id
1 'polypeptide(L)'
;MALGGGSYRSPTAVGVVLLAVVIAGAVAAKRAPAEPAHHMNHGPRGWMDGARAHAVPPPPPAPAKAAACPDGMLLVDGVFCPYVGHRCLEWIEEDRDRCRRYDETPRCEGLKRDRRFCIDRYEFPNQEGAYPAVMVSWVEAKDACAAEGKRLCTESEWTFACEGVEQKPYPYGFDRDPKACNIDRHYRDPDFAAFSDPWKMSEEVARLDQRVPSGSMQGCVSPFGVRDMTGNVDEWVVNEDPKTDAGEDVSGLKGGYWGPIRARCRPITNSHNRWFRFYQVGFRCCSDPRE
;
A
#
# COMPACT_ATOMS: atom_id res chain seq x y z
N MET A 1 31.01 -53.68 3.52
CA MET A 1 30.26 -54.62 4.40
C MET A 1 28.99 -53.93 4.84
N ALA A 2 27.84 -54.55 4.48
CA ALA A 2 26.43 -54.47 5.04
C ALA A 2 25.83 -53.08 5.26
N LEU A 3 25.01 -52.57 4.40
CA LEU A 3 23.56 -52.54 4.20
C LEU A 3 22.69 -52.63 5.47
N GLY A 4 22.04 -51.55 5.81
CA GLY A 4 20.94 -51.45 6.79
C GLY A 4 19.83 -50.59 6.23
N GLY A 5 18.81 -51.21 5.60
CA GLY A 5 17.61 -50.57 5.08
C GLY A 5 16.64 -50.30 6.23
N GLY A 6 16.20 -49.03 6.36
CA GLY A 6 15.13 -48.61 7.22
C GLY A 6 13.86 -48.29 6.44
N SER A 7 12.88 -49.14 6.58
CA SER A 7 11.54 -49.05 5.98
C SER A 7 10.74 -47.92 6.64
N TYR A 8 10.37 -46.89 5.88
CA TYR A 8 9.44 -45.85 6.33
C TYR A 8 8.00 -46.29 6.09
N ARG A 9 7.27 -46.46 7.20
CA ARG A 9 5.81 -46.68 7.16
C ARG A 9 5.09 -45.33 7.14
N SER A 10 4.22 -45.12 6.17
CA SER A 10 3.31 -43.97 6.08
C SER A 10 2.27 -44.01 7.21
N PRO A 11 1.95 -42.86 7.84
CA PRO A 11 0.78 -42.77 8.70
C PRO A 11 -0.49 -42.52 7.88
N THR A 12 -1.54 -43.23 8.21
CA THR A 12 -2.92 -43.22 7.73
C THR A 12 -3.57 -41.83 7.89
N ALA A 13 -4.32 -41.46 6.83
CA ALA A 13 -5.16 -40.27 6.81
C ALA A 13 -6.30 -40.37 7.85
N VAL A 14 -6.37 -39.34 8.72
CA VAL A 14 -7.52 -39.11 9.59
C VAL A 14 -8.46 -38.14 8.87
N GLY A 15 -9.64 -38.64 8.51
CA GLY A 15 -10.69 -37.84 7.88
C GLY A 15 -11.31 -36.87 8.88
N VAL A 16 -11.29 -35.59 8.55
CA VAL A 16 -12.01 -34.54 9.27
C VAL A 16 -13.40 -34.39 8.65
N VAL A 17 -14.43 -34.77 9.41
CA VAL A 17 -15.85 -34.56 9.05
C VAL A 17 -16.16 -33.07 9.38
N LEU A 18 -16.42 -32.29 8.34
CA LEU A 18 -16.96 -30.93 8.46
C LEU A 18 -18.46 -30.98 8.65
N LEU A 19 -18.95 -30.68 9.85
CA LEU A 19 -20.36 -30.41 10.12
C LEU A 19 -20.71 -29.00 9.65
N ALA A 20 -21.48 -28.87 8.57
CA ALA A 20 -22.06 -27.62 8.15
C ALA A 20 -23.32 -27.33 8.99
N VAL A 21 -23.27 -26.30 9.82
CA VAL A 21 -24.44 -25.75 10.52
C VAL A 21 -25.11 -24.73 9.61
N VAL A 22 -26.27 -25.07 9.06
CA VAL A 22 -27.15 -24.14 8.31
C VAL A 22 -27.98 -23.37 9.34
N ILE A 23 -27.72 -22.08 9.50
CA ILE A 23 -28.58 -21.19 10.26
C ILE A 23 -29.54 -20.51 9.28
N ALA A 24 -30.81 -20.94 9.31
CA ALA A 24 -31.91 -20.31 8.59
C ALA A 24 -32.34 -19.04 9.35
N GLY A 25 -31.95 -17.89 8.87
CA GLY A 25 -32.43 -16.62 9.37
C GLY A 25 -33.77 -16.23 8.70
N ALA A 26 -34.86 -16.19 9.47
CA ALA A 26 -36.16 -15.71 9.02
C ALA A 26 -36.14 -14.18 8.89
N VAL A 27 -36.31 -13.67 7.68
CA VAL A 27 -36.52 -12.24 7.42
C VAL A 27 -38.00 -11.90 7.63
N ALA A 28 -38.31 -11.19 8.71
CA ALA A 28 -39.65 -10.65 8.97
C ALA A 28 -39.87 -9.38 8.13
N ALA A 29 -40.74 -9.46 7.13
CA ALA A 29 -41.18 -8.31 6.35
C ALA A 29 -42.11 -7.42 7.22
N LYS A 30 -41.68 -6.20 7.51
CA LYS A 30 -42.54 -5.17 8.11
C LYS A 30 -43.49 -4.58 7.05
N ARG A 31 -44.79 -4.77 7.25
CA ARG A 31 -45.84 -4.11 6.46
C ARG A 31 -45.86 -2.61 6.78
N ALA A 32 -45.90 -1.79 5.74
CA ALA A 32 -46.16 -0.35 5.83
C ALA A 32 -47.65 -0.08 6.18
N PRO A 33 -47.96 0.97 6.93
CA PRO A 33 -49.35 1.36 7.23
C PRO A 33 -50.05 1.98 6.03
N ALA A 34 -51.35 1.69 5.88
CA ALA A 34 -52.22 2.21 4.83
C ALA A 34 -52.53 3.70 5.04
N GLU A 35 -52.48 4.48 3.96
CA GLU A 35 -52.93 5.87 3.92
C GLU A 35 -54.46 5.97 3.96
N PRO A 36 -55.02 7.00 4.61
CA PRO A 36 -56.48 7.25 4.64
C PRO A 36 -56.98 7.91 3.33
N ALA A 37 -58.13 7.43 2.87
CA ALA A 37 -58.82 7.92 1.69
C ALA A 37 -59.27 9.38 1.86
N HIS A 38 -58.88 10.25 0.95
CA HIS A 38 -59.43 11.62 0.85
C HIS A 38 -60.64 11.68 -0.05
N HIS A 39 -61.70 12.28 0.52
CA HIS A 39 -62.99 12.60 -0.09
C HIS A 39 -62.86 13.44 -1.37
N MET A 40 -63.55 13.00 -2.41
CA MET A 40 -63.78 13.80 -3.63
C MET A 40 -64.78 14.95 -3.32
N ASN A 41 -64.36 16.16 -3.64
CA ASN A 41 -65.22 17.30 -3.69
C ASN A 41 -65.37 17.75 -5.16
N HIS A 42 -66.63 17.67 -5.70
CA HIS A 42 -66.98 18.09 -7.06
C HIS A 42 -67.24 19.58 -7.11
N GLY A 43 -66.37 20.35 -7.77
CA GLY A 43 -66.64 21.73 -8.18
C GLY A 43 -66.68 21.86 -9.71
N PRO A 44 -67.33 22.87 -10.28
CA PRO A 44 -67.81 22.87 -11.66
C PRO A 44 -66.71 23.17 -12.69
N ARG A 45 -67.01 22.62 -13.88
CA ARG A 45 -66.14 22.66 -15.09
C ARG A 45 -65.99 24.09 -15.65
N GLY A 46 -64.76 24.56 -15.72
CA GLY A 46 -64.36 25.67 -16.58
C GLY A 46 -63.47 25.14 -17.70
N TRP A 47 -63.95 25.22 -18.92
CA TRP A 47 -63.19 24.94 -20.15
C TRP A 47 -62.23 26.11 -20.39
N MET A 48 -60.90 25.84 -20.30
CA MET A 48 -59.89 26.68 -20.95
C MET A 48 -58.86 25.75 -21.57
N ASP A 49 -58.91 25.71 -22.92
CA ASP A 49 -57.88 25.11 -23.75
C ASP A 49 -56.55 25.86 -23.54
N GLY A 50 -55.64 25.24 -22.84
CA GLY A 50 -54.24 25.63 -22.77
C GLY A 50 -53.40 24.47 -23.24
N ALA A 51 -52.88 24.49 -24.46
CA ALA A 51 -51.91 23.54 -24.98
C ALA A 51 -50.69 23.47 -24.01
N ARG A 52 -50.66 22.46 -23.17
CA ARG A 52 -49.46 22.16 -22.38
C ARG A 52 -48.39 21.64 -23.35
N ALA A 53 -47.42 22.51 -23.65
CA ALA A 53 -46.17 22.06 -24.23
C ALA A 53 -45.58 20.94 -23.35
N HIS A 54 -45.54 19.73 -23.86
CA HIS A 54 -44.81 18.63 -23.21
C HIS A 54 -43.34 19.03 -23.15
N ALA A 55 -42.88 19.47 -21.96
CA ALA A 55 -41.46 19.67 -21.73
C ALA A 55 -40.76 18.32 -21.92
N VAL A 56 -39.91 18.24 -22.92
CA VAL A 56 -39.04 17.09 -23.12
C VAL A 56 -38.16 16.99 -21.89
N PRO A 57 -38.13 15.84 -21.20
CA PRO A 57 -37.26 15.69 -20.03
C PRO A 57 -35.80 15.96 -20.47
N PRO A 58 -35.00 16.60 -19.61
CA PRO A 58 -33.57 16.81 -19.92
C PRO A 58 -32.90 15.48 -20.19
N PRO A 59 -31.94 15.41 -21.11
CA PRO A 59 -31.19 14.18 -21.36
C PRO A 59 -30.52 13.72 -20.06
N PRO A 60 -30.42 12.40 -19.84
CA PRO A 60 -29.72 11.88 -18.67
C PRO A 60 -28.30 12.44 -18.61
N PRO A 61 -27.78 12.76 -17.41
CA PRO A 61 -26.41 13.23 -17.29
C PRO A 61 -25.47 12.24 -17.94
N ALA A 62 -24.47 12.76 -18.69
CA ALA A 62 -23.45 11.93 -19.30
C ALA A 62 -22.80 11.04 -18.20
N PRO A 63 -22.49 9.77 -18.50
CA PRO A 63 -21.86 8.90 -17.53
C PRO A 63 -20.59 9.57 -17.01
N ALA A 64 -20.46 9.64 -15.68
CA ALA A 64 -19.25 10.17 -15.06
C ALA A 64 -18.04 9.40 -15.62
N LYS A 65 -17.02 10.13 -16.09
CA LYS A 65 -15.79 9.50 -16.59
C LYS A 65 -15.25 8.59 -15.48
N ALA A 66 -15.03 7.32 -15.78
CA ALA A 66 -14.50 6.36 -14.80
C ALA A 66 -13.20 6.91 -14.20
N ALA A 67 -13.03 6.74 -12.90
CA ALA A 67 -11.80 7.14 -12.23
C ALA A 67 -10.61 6.41 -12.88
N ALA A 68 -9.52 7.12 -13.12
CA ALA A 68 -8.34 6.55 -13.76
C ALA A 68 -7.70 5.41 -12.95
N CYS A 69 -7.91 5.40 -11.63
CA CYS A 69 -7.37 4.38 -10.73
C CYS A 69 -8.50 3.60 -10.03
N PRO A 70 -8.26 2.35 -9.63
CA PRO A 70 -9.13 1.61 -8.73
C PRO A 70 -9.37 2.36 -7.40
N ASP A 71 -10.44 2.01 -6.70
CA ASP A 71 -10.76 2.59 -5.40
C ASP A 71 -9.60 2.35 -4.41
N GLY A 72 -9.33 3.35 -3.58
CA GLY A 72 -8.23 3.32 -2.60
C GLY A 72 -6.84 3.59 -3.20
N MET A 73 -6.71 3.68 -4.52
CA MET A 73 -5.45 4.03 -5.18
C MET A 73 -5.42 5.49 -5.63
N LEU A 74 -4.22 6.02 -5.77
CA LEU A 74 -3.96 7.38 -6.23
C LEU A 74 -3.27 7.35 -7.60
N LEU A 75 -3.65 8.28 -8.48
CA LEU A 75 -2.97 8.48 -9.75
C LEU A 75 -1.67 9.25 -9.50
N VAL A 76 -0.57 8.68 -9.93
CA VAL A 76 0.73 9.34 -10.04
C VAL A 76 0.97 9.62 -11.53
N ASP A 77 1.09 10.91 -11.88
CA ASP A 77 1.26 11.35 -13.26
C ASP A 77 2.24 12.51 -13.32
N GLY A 78 3.24 12.41 -14.17
CA GLY A 78 4.23 13.47 -14.35
C GLY A 78 5.58 12.96 -14.84
N VAL A 79 6.58 13.84 -14.75
CA VAL A 79 7.92 13.62 -15.30
C VAL A 79 8.88 13.17 -14.21
N PHE A 80 9.30 11.92 -14.28
CA PHE A 80 10.25 11.28 -13.36
C PHE A 80 11.70 11.51 -13.81
N CYS A 81 12.59 11.79 -12.85
CA CYS A 81 14.03 11.81 -13.06
C CYS A 81 14.67 10.54 -12.52
N PRO A 82 15.30 9.69 -13.37
CA PRO A 82 15.87 8.41 -12.91
C PRO A 82 17.06 8.58 -11.95
N TYR A 83 17.87 9.60 -12.14
CA TYR A 83 19.05 9.86 -11.32
C TYR A 83 19.03 11.27 -10.77
N VAL A 84 19.02 11.40 -9.43
CA VAL A 84 19.01 12.69 -8.74
C VAL A 84 20.15 12.74 -7.73
N GLY A 85 20.97 13.78 -7.85
CA GLY A 85 21.97 14.12 -6.86
C GLY A 85 21.33 14.90 -5.69
N HIS A 86 21.14 14.22 -4.55
CA HIS A 86 20.80 14.88 -3.29
C HIS A 86 22.07 15.20 -2.51
N ARG A 87 22.30 16.48 -2.22
CA ARG A 87 23.43 16.92 -1.41
C ARG A 87 23.01 17.11 0.04
N CYS A 88 23.60 16.34 0.95
CA CYS A 88 23.38 16.54 2.38
C CYS A 88 24.14 17.78 2.86
N LEU A 89 23.45 18.64 3.61
CA LEU A 89 24.00 19.84 4.22
C LEU A 89 24.33 19.64 5.70
N GLU A 90 23.63 18.73 6.37
CA GLU A 90 23.81 18.44 7.79
C GLU A 90 23.59 16.96 8.06
N TRP A 91 24.66 16.25 8.46
CA TRP A 91 24.61 14.84 8.79
C TRP A 91 24.18 14.59 10.24
N ILE A 92 23.37 13.55 10.45
CA ILE A 92 23.16 12.91 11.76
C ILE A 92 24.23 11.83 11.95
N GLU A 93 24.36 10.95 10.95
CA GLU A 93 25.34 9.87 10.87
C GLU A 93 25.71 9.68 9.39
N GLU A 94 26.90 10.15 9.00
CA GLU A 94 27.34 10.13 7.61
C GLU A 94 27.63 8.69 7.12
N ASP A 95 28.25 7.89 7.96
CA ASP A 95 28.58 6.49 7.70
C ASP A 95 27.36 5.59 7.48
N ARG A 96 26.19 6.02 8.00
CA ARG A 96 24.90 5.34 7.83
C ARG A 96 23.95 6.05 6.85
N ASP A 97 24.46 7.02 6.08
CA ASP A 97 23.67 7.80 5.12
C ASP A 97 22.40 8.44 5.76
N ARG A 98 22.52 8.91 7.02
CA ARG A 98 21.45 9.60 7.73
C ARG A 98 21.67 11.09 7.73
N CYS A 99 21.03 11.77 6.79
CA CYS A 99 21.09 13.21 6.64
C CYS A 99 19.92 13.88 7.38
N ARG A 100 20.21 14.98 8.08
CA ARG A 100 19.22 15.81 8.75
C ARG A 100 18.57 16.78 7.77
N ARG A 101 19.37 17.44 6.93
CA ARG A 101 18.91 18.46 5.99
C ARG A 101 19.62 18.33 4.66
N TYR A 102 18.83 18.31 3.61
CA TYR A 102 19.29 18.30 2.22
C TYR A 102 19.21 19.69 1.60
N ASP A 103 20.02 19.90 0.55
CA ASP A 103 19.89 21.03 -0.35
C ASP A 103 18.54 20.95 -1.10
N GLU A 104 17.80 22.07 -1.09
CA GLU A 104 16.48 22.16 -1.73
C GLU A 104 16.54 22.29 -3.26
N THR A 105 17.74 22.21 -3.85
CA THR A 105 17.97 22.28 -5.30
C THR A 105 18.50 20.95 -5.85
N PRO A 106 17.69 19.87 -5.86
CA PRO A 106 18.11 18.58 -6.39
C PRO A 106 18.43 18.68 -7.87
N ARG A 107 19.44 17.94 -8.33
CA ARG A 107 19.84 17.93 -9.74
C ARG A 107 19.45 16.63 -10.40
N CYS A 108 18.67 16.75 -11.46
CA CYS A 108 18.38 15.61 -12.33
C CYS A 108 19.58 15.35 -13.25
N GLU A 109 20.18 14.18 -13.14
CA GLU A 109 21.39 13.78 -13.90
C GLU A 109 21.06 12.79 -15.02
N GLY A 110 19.81 12.38 -15.21
CA GLY A 110 19.37 11.43 -16.21
C GLY A 110 18.33 11.99 -17.19
N LEU A 111 18.03 11.19 -18.22
CA LEU A 111 16.93 11.51 -19.14
C LEU A 111 15.59 11.34 -18.40
N LYS A 112 14.87 12.44 -18.30
CA LYS A 112 13.53 12.47 -17.73
C LYS A 112 12.58 11.58 -18.54
N ARG A 113 11.64 10.91 -17.85
CA ARG A 113 10.66 10.00 -18.42
C ARG A 113 9.27 10.31 -17.91
N ASP A 114 8.27 10.28 -18.76
CA ASP A 114 6.88 10.33 -18.30
C ASP A 114 6.55 9.05 -17.54
N ARG A 115 5.86 9.21 -16.41
CA ARG A 115 5.33 8.11 -15.60
C ARG A 115 3.87 8.36 -15.30
N ARG A 116 3.06 7.34 -15.54
CA ARG A 116 1.63 7.39 -15.23
C ARG A 116 1.16 6.01 -14.78
N PHE A 117 0.79 5.90 -13.50
CA PHE A 117 0.39 4.65 -12.85
C PHE A 117 -0.49 4.96 -11.64
N CYS A 118 -1.10 3.91 -11.08
CA CYS A 118 -1.84 3.97 -9.83
C CYS A 118 -1.04 3.30 -8.72
N ILE A 119 -1.12 3.85 -7.51
CA ILE A 119 -0.46 3.32 -6.31
C ILE A 119 -1.44 3.30 -5.14
N ASP A 120 -1.39 2.29 -4.29
CA ASP A 120 -2.14 2.24 -3.05
C ASP A 120 -1.82 3.45 -2.18
N ARG A 121 -2.87 4.08 -1.63
CA ARG A 121 -2.72 5.27 -0.77
C ARG A 121 -1.96 4.96 0.50
N TYR A 122 -2.18 3.77 1.06
CA TYR A 122 -1.58 3.27 2.29
C TYR A 122 -0.78 2.00 2.01
N GLU A 123 0.02 1.58 2.97
CA GLU A 123 0.64 0.26 3.00
C GLU A 123 -0.45 -0.83 3.02
N PHE A 124 -0.14 -2.03 2.54
CA PHE A 124 -1.09 -3.14 2.54
C PHE A 124 -1.59 -3.45 3.98
N PRO A 125 -2.92 -3.59 4.22
CA PRO A 125 -3.99 -3.87 3.27
C PRO A 125 -4.65 -2.63 2.62
N ASN A 126 -3.97 -1.51 2.50
CA ASN A 126 -4.44 -0.26 1.89
C ASN A 126 -5.71 0.31 2.58
N GLN A 127 -5.73 0.26 3.88
CA GLN A 127 -6.85 0.73 4.70
C GLN A 127 -6.35 1.74 5.73
N GLU A 128 -6.95 2.94 5.77
CA GLU A 128 -6.65 3.94 6.78
C GLU A 128 -6.93 3.43 8.19
N GLY A 129 -5.98 3.64 9.10
CA GLY A 129 -6.08 3.19 10.48
C GLY A 129 -5.79 1.71 10.72
N ALA A 130 -5.60 0.90 9.68
CA ALA A 130 -5.10 -0.46 9.83
C ALA A 130 -3.58 -0.48 10.06
N TYR A 131 -3.09 -1.47 10.80
CA TYR A 131 -1.65 -1.72 10.85
C TYR A 131 -1.17 -2.36 9.54
N PRO A 132 -0.06 -1.90 8.94
CA PRO A 132 0.49 -2.53 7.75
C PRO A 132 0.88 -3.99 8.00
N ALA A 133 0.71 -4.84 7.01
CA ALA A 133 1.18 -6.22 7.06
C ALA A 133 2.70 -6.25 7.17
N VAL A 134 3.23 -7.17 7.99
CA VAL A 134 4.66 -7.44 8.11
C VAL A 134 4.94 -8.94 8.12
N MET A 135 6.19 -9.35 8.20
CA MET A 135 6.63 -10.75 8.08
C MET A 135 6.25 -11.37 6.73
N VAL A 136 6.18 -10.55 5.70
CA VAL A 136 5.79 -10.92 4.33
C VAL A 136 7.02 -10.98 3.44
N SER A 137 7.18 -12.06 2.68
CA SER A 137 8.21 -12.16 1.65
C SER A 137 7.77 -11.43 0.37
N TRP A 138 8.74 -11.12 -0.52
CA TRP A 138 8.44 -10.51 -1.82
C TRP A 138 7.46 -11.36 -2.66
N VAL A 139 7.59 -12.69 -2.60
CA VAL A 139 6.69 -13.61 -3.32
C VAL A 139 5.26 -13.50 -2.78
N GLU A 140 5.08 -13.54 -1.46
CA GLU A 140 3.77 -13.39 -0.82
C GLU A 140 3.17 -12.00 -1.09
N ALA A 141 3.98 -10.94 -1.05
CA ALA A 141 3.55 -9.58 -1.37
C ALA A 141 3.07 -9.47 -2.83
N LYS A 142 3.83 -10.04 -3.78
CA LYS A 142 3.45 -10.10 -5.19
C LYS A 142 2.12 -10.83 -5.40
N ASP A 143 1.96 -11.99 -4.75
CA ASP A 143 0.76 -12.81 -4.88
C ASP A 143 -0.46 -12.12 -4.21
N ALA A 144 -0.27 -11.42 -3.10
CA ALA A 144 -1.31 -10.62 -2.45
C ALA A 144 -1.78 -9.48 -3.34
N CYS A 145 -0.86 -8.72 -3.97
CA CYS A 145 -1.24 -7.70 -4.94
C CYS A 145 -1.99 -8.30 -6.14
N ALA A 146 -1.53 -9.44 -6.67
CA ALA A 146 -2.18 -10.12 -7.79
C ALA A 146 -3.59 -10.61 -7.46
N ALA A 147 -3.83 -11.06 -6.23
CA ALA A 147 -5.17 -11.45 -5.76
C ALA A 147 -6.17 -10.29 -5.75
N GLU A 148 -5.70 -9.05 -5.64
CA GLU A 148 -6.51 -7.83 -5.76
C GLU A 148 -6.56 -7.25 -7.18
N GLY A 149 -6.03 -7.97 -8.19
CA GLY A 149 -5.93 -7.47 -9.57
C GLY A 149 -4.91 -6.33 -9.74
N LYS A 150 -3.95 -6.26 -8.84
CA LYS A 150 -2.85 -5.29 -8.80
C LYS A 150 -1.51 -5.99 -9.00
N ARG A 151 -0.41 -5.26 -8.90
CA ARG A 151 0.96 -5.77 -8.91
C ARG A 151 1.81 -5.07 -7.88
N LEU A 152 2.99 -5.59 -7.55
CA LEU A 152 3.97 -4.79 -6.82
C LEU A 152 4.37 -3.56 -7.64
N CYS A 153 4.67 -2.46 -6.95
CA CYS A 153 5.26 -1.29 -7.57
C CYS A 153 6.67 -1.63 -8.06
N THR A 154 7.09 -1.02 -9.18
CA THR A 154 8.52 -1.01 -9.52
C THR A 154 9.26 -0.01 -8.63
N GLU A 155 10.59 -0.14 -8.55
CA GLU A 155 11.43 0.79 -7.80
C GLU A 155 11.20 2.24 -8.22
N SER A 156 11.17 2.51 -9.53
CA SER A 156 11.00 3.87 -10.05
C SER A 156 9.59 4.42 -9.80
N GLU A 157 8.54 3.60 -9.85
CA GLU A 157 7.18 4.00 -9.51
C GLU A 157 7.09 4.39 -8.02
N TRP A 158 7.57 3.53 -7.16
CA TRP A 158 7.60 3.78 -5.72
C TRP A 158 8.38 5.06 -5.38
N THR A 159 9.58 5.21 -5.98
CA THR A 159 10.42 6.39 -5.80
C THR A 159 9.70 7.65 -6.22
N PHE A 160 9.09 7.67 -7.41
CA PHE A 160 8.40 8.84 -7.94
C PHE A 160 7.16 9.19 -7.11
N ALA A 161 6.40 8.19 -6.66
CA ALA A 161 5.26 8.40 -5.78
C ALA A 161 5.67 9.05 -4.44
N CYS A 162 6.87 8.73 -3.94
CA CYS A 162 7.43 9.27 -2.71
C CYS A 162 7.94 10.70 -2.88
N GLU A 163 8.84 10.94 -3.85
CA GLU A 163 9.59 12.20 -3.99
C GLU A 163 8.86 13.31 -4.75
N GLY A 164 7.89 12.93 -5.59
CA GLY A 164 7.19 13.85 -6.48
C GLY A 164 8.06 14.41 -7.61
N VAL A 165 7.48 15.33 -8.37
CA VAL A 165 8.19 16.04 -9.46
C VAL A 165 9.29 16.98 -8.94
N GLU A 166 9.21 17.36 -7.66
CA GLU A 166 10.17 18.21 -6.98
C GLU A 166 11.41 17.43 -6.50
N GLN A 167 11.38 16.08 -6.62
CA GLN A 167 12.51 15.20 -6.28
C GLN A 167 12.94 15.34 -4.80
N LYS A 168 11.95 15.42 -3.91
CA LYS A 168 12.18 15.54 -2.47
C LYS A 168 12.86 14.29 -1.90
N PRO A 169 13.85 14.39 -1.01
CA PRO A 169 14.44 13.24 -0.34
C PRO A 169 13.46 12.54 0.61
N TYR A 170 12.53 13.31 1.22
CA TYR A 170 11.42 12.80 2.05
C TYR A 170 10.08 13.17 1.41
N PRO A 171 9.01 12.41 1.60
CA PRO A 171 7.71 12.72 0.99
C PRO A 171 7.20 14.11 1.36
N TYR A 172 7.54 14.61 2.53
CA TYR A 172 7.12 15.90 3.09
C TYR A 172 8.11 17.04 2.86
N GLY A 173 9.35 16.81 2.39
CA GLY A 173 10.30 17.90 2.17
C GLY A 173 11.78 17.49 2.16
N PHE A 174 12.64 18.42 2.58
CA PHE A 174 14.09 18.28 2.53
C PHE A 174 14.74 18.09 3.91
N ASP A 175 13.99 18.34 4.98
CA ASP A 175 14.43 18.15 6.36
C ASP A 175 13.87 16.84 6.93
N ARG A 176 14.72 16.09 7.64
CA ARG A 176 14.33 14.87 8.34
C ARG A 176 13.49 15.20 9.57
N ASP A 177 12.26 14.70 9.63
CA ASP A 177 11.35 14.98 10.74
C ASP A 177 10.68 13.68 11.27
N PRO A 178 11.09 13.16 12.45
CA PRO A 178 10.47 11.99 13.07
C PRO A 178 9.06 12.26 13.63
N LYS A 179 8.57 13.52 13.58
CA LYS A 179 7.19 13.87 13.89
C LYS A 179 6.30 13.81 12.65
N ALA A 180 6.88 14.00 11.46
CA ALA A 180 6.15 13.89 10.21
C ALA A 180 5.88 12.44 9.86
N CYS A 181 6.89 11.57 9.93
CA CYS A 181 6.79 10.12 9.63
C CYS A 181 7.29 9.27 10.80
N ASN A 182 6.89 8.01 10.84
CA ASN A 182 7.31 7.05 11.85
C ASN A 182 8.73 6.53 11.57
N ILE A 183 9.73 7.36 11.87
CA ILE A 183 11.17 7.10 11.72
C ILE A 183 11.89 7.39 13.03
N ASP A 184 13.17 6.97 13.13
CA ASP A 184 14.07 7.29 14.26
C ASP A 184 13.56 6.82 15.63
N ARG A 185 12.74 5.76 15.67
CA ARG A 185 12.36 5.11 16.91
C ARG A 185 13.55 4.42 17.54
N HIS A 186 13.51 4.24 18.83
CA HIS A 186 14.55 3.53 19.56
C HIS A 186 14.76 2.12 18.98
N TYR A 187 16.01 1.82 18.63
CA TYR A 187 16.37 0.50 18.13
C TYR A 187 16.23 -0.56 19.23
N ARG A 188 15.62 -1.67 18.91
CA ARG A 188 15.52 -2.87 19.77
C ARG A 188 16.25 -3.99 19.06
N ASP A 189 17.29 -4.53 19.68
CA ASP A 189 18.05 -5.65 19.12
C ASP A 189 17.15 -6.89 18.96
N PRO A 190 17.08 -7.49 17.73
CA PRO A 190 16.33 -8.72 17.53
C PRO A 190 17.02 -9.92 18.18
N ASP A 191 16.24 -10.74 18.88
CA ASP A 191 16.68 -12.09 19.27
C ASP A 191 16.53 -13.04 18.06
N PHE A 192 17.62 -13.21 17.30
CA PHE A 192 17.61 -14.08 16.13
C PHE A 192 17.33 -15.55 16.45
N ALA A 193 17.60 -16.02 17.68
CA ALA A 193 17.26 -17.37 18.10
C ALA A 193 15.72 -17.54 18.22
N ALA A 194 15.03 -16.51 18.66
CA ALA A 194 13.57 -16.52 18.74
C ALA A 194 12.92 -16.65 17.35
N PHE A 195 13.49 -16.07 16.29
CA PHE A 195 12.97 -16.21 14.92
C PHE A 195 13.08 -17.64 14.37
N SER A 196 13.93 -18.46 14.93
CA SER A 196 14.07 -19.89 14.57
C SER A 196 13.13 -20.80 15.35
N ASP A 197 12.43 -20.29 16.37
CA ASP A 197 11.49 -21.00 17.22
C ASP A 197 10.05 -20.54 16.95
N PRO A 198 9.20 -21.39 16.33
CA PRO A 198 7.83 -21.00 15.98
C PRO A 198 6.98 -20.49 17.16
N TRP A 199 7.29 -20.90 18.39
CA TRP A 199 6.57 -20.49 19.59
C TRP A 199 7.01 -19.12 20.11
N LYS A 200 8.29 -18.77 19.92
CA LYS A 200 8.87 -17.50 20.39
C LYS A 200 8.79 -16.39 19.34
N MET A 201 8.73 -16.77 18.07
CA MET A 201 8.75 -15.80 16.96
C MET A 201 7.64 -14.75 17.07
N SER A 202 6.41 -15.15 17.41
CA SER A 202 5.30 -14.20 17.55
C SER A 202 5.49 -13.21 18.69
N GLU A 203 6.05 -13.67 19.82
CA GLU A 203 6.35 -12.81 20.97
C GLU A 203 7.48 -11.82 20.63
N GLU A 204 8.50 -12.30 19.93
CA GLU A 204 9.62 -11.46 19.52
C GLU A 204 9.19 -10.40 18.50
N VAL A 205 8.39 -10.79 17.51
CA VAL A 205 7.80 -9.82 16.55
C VAL A 205 6.99 -8.76 17.28
N ALA A 206 6.15 -9.16 18.24
CA ALA A 206 5.37 -8.21 19.05
C ALA A 206 6.26 -7.31 19.91
N ARG A 207 7.36 -7.81 20.46
CA ARG A 207 8.34 -7.03 21.24
C ARG A 207 9.04 -5.98 20.40
N LEU A 208 9.37 -6.32 19.14
CA LEU A 208 10.09 -5.44 18.21
C LEU A 208 9.16 -4.43 17.55
N ASP A 209 7.87 -4.71 17.45
CA ASP A 209 6.89 -3.90 16.73
C ASP A 209 6.76 -2.48 17.30
N GLN A 210 6.98 -1.49 16.43
CA GLN A 210 6.79 -0.07 16.69
C GLN A 210 6.06 0.60 15.49
N ARG A 211 5.35 -0.21 14.68
CA ARG A 211 4.47 0.33 13.64
C ARG A 211 3.42 1.23 14.25
N VAL A 212 2.95 2.16 13.45
CA VAL A 212 1.73 2.92 13.72
C VAL A 212 0.66 2.58 12.68
N PRO A 213 -0.63 2.77 12.98
CA PRO A 213 -1.68 2.59 11.97
C PRO A 213 -1.43 3.45 10.75
N SER A 214 -1.59 2.89 9.54
CA SER A 214 -1.38 3.60 8.28
C SER A 214 -2.22 4.87 8.19
N GLY A 215 -1.61 5.96 7.77
CA GLY A 215 -2.23 7.29 7.70
C GLY A 215 -2.32 8.04 9.03
N SER A 216 -1.93 7.46 10.17
CA SER A 216 -2.00 8.15 11.48
C SER A 216 -0.99 9.29 11.61
N MET A 217 0.15 9.21 10.91
CA MET A 217 1.15 10.27 10.83
C MET A 217 0.74 11.30 9.76
N GLN A 218 -0.02 12.33 10.16
CA GLN A 218 -0.63 13.29 9.22
C GLN A 218 0.38 14.03 8.34
N GLY A 219 1.61 14.25 8.82
CA GLY A 219 2.70 14.87 8.07
C GLY A 219 3.35 13.93 7.05
N CYS A 220 3.18 12.60 7.18
CA CYS A 220 3.80 11.62 6.31
C CYS A 220 3.01 11.44 5.02
N VAL A 221 3.05 12.44 4.15
CA VAL A 221 2.28 12.49 2.91
C VAL A 221 3.15 12.99 1.76
N SER A 222 3.12 12.27 0.65
CA SER A 222 3.85 12.64 -0.56
C SER A 222 3.11 13.72 -1.37
N PRO A 223 3.76 14.36 -2.36
CA PRO A 223 3.11 15.32 -3.25
C PRO A 223 1.90 14.77 -4.00
N PHE A 224 1.82 13.45 -4.19
CA PHE A 224 0.67 12.78 -4.81
C PHE A 224 -0.39 12.32 -3.80
N GLY A 225 -0.20 12.58 -2.50
CA GLY A 225 -1.14 12.19 -1.44
C GLY A 225 -0.95 10.77 -0.91
N VAL A 226 0.11 10.07 -1.31
CA VAL A 226 0.46 8.74 -0.80
C VAL A 226 1.00 8.86 0.62
N ARG A 227 0.56 7.99 1.51
CA ARG A 227 0.89 8.02 2.93
C ARG A 227 2.03 7.07 3.29
N ASP A 228 2.77 7.42 4.33
CA ASP A 228 3.76 6.58 5.02
C ASP A 228 4.88 6.04 4.12
N MET A 229 5.24 6.80 3.05
CA MET A 229 6.26 6.42 2.07
C MET A 229 7.69 6.34 2.66
N THR A 230 7.93 6.88 3.84
CA THR A 230 9.20 6.74 4.54
C THR A 230 8.95 6.38 6.00
N GLY A 231 9.67 5.37 6.49
CA GLY A 231 9.44 4.82 7.81
C GLY A 231 8.25 3.87 7.86
N ASN A 232 7.73 3.64 9.02
CA ASN A 232 6.71 2.65 9.35
C ASN A 232 7.14 1.23 8.96
N VAL A 233 7.05 0.79 7.71
CA VAL A 233 7.60 -0.49 7.26
C VAL A 233 8.47 -0.34 6.02
N ASP A 234 9.51 -1.17 5.90
CA ASP A 234 10.23 -1.36 4.63
C ASP A 234 9.29 -2.02 3.62
N GLU A 235 9.24 -1.50 2.39
CA GLU A 235 8.27 -1.96 1.41
C GLU A 235 8.92 -2.69 0.23
N TRP A 236 8.44 -3.92 -0.03
CA TRP A 236 8.84 -4.68 -1.20
C TRP A 236 8.46 -3.99 -2.50
N VAL A 237 9.42 -3.92 -3.41
CA VAL A 237 9.26 -3.45 -4.79
C VAL A 237 9.91 -4.41 -5.77
N VAL A 238 9.57 -4.27 -7.06
CA VAL A 238 10.32 -4.89 -8.15
C VAL A 238 11.57 -4.04 -8.38
N ASN A 239 12.74 -4.63 -8.13
CA ASN A 239 14.03 -4.01 -8.41
C ASN A 239 14.24 -3.90 -9.92
N GLU A 240 14.57 -2.69 -10.40
CA GLU A 240 14.82 -2.39 -11.83
C GLU A 240 16.31 -2.33 -12.17
N ASP A 241 17.22 -2.61 -11.23
CA ASP A 241 18.66 -2.59 -11.51
C ASP A 241 19.08 -3.85 -12.30
N PRO A 242 19.49 -3.70 -13.59
CA PRO A 242 19.91 -4.83 -14.42
C PRO A 242 21.26 -5.46 -13.97
N LYS A 243 21.95 -4.86 -13.00
CA LYS A 243 23.24 -5.35 -12.48
C LYS A 243 23.08 -6.41 -11.38
N THR A 244 21.90 -6.66 -10.90
CA THR A 244 21.65 -7.83 -10.05
C THR A 244 21.70 -9.04 -10.94
N ASP A 245 22.86 -9.70 -10.95
CA ASP A 245 23.13 -10.88 -11.76
C ASP A 245 22.04 -11.93 -11.62
N ALA A 246 21.64 -12.46 -12.75
CA ALA A 246 20.96 -13.73 -12.90
C ALA A 246 19.48 -13.79 -12.50
N GLY A 247 18.63 -12.85 -12.87
CA GLY A 247 17.19 -13.14 -12.98
C GLY A 247 16.47 -13.64 -11.71
N GLU A 248 17.18 -13.81 -10.60
CA GLU A 248 16.68 -14.38 -9.36
C GLU A 248 16.34 -13.32 -8.30
N ASP A 249 17.05 -12.19 -8.25
CA ASP A 249 16.81 -11.14 -7.26
C ASP A 249 16.20 -9.88 -7.88
N VAL A 250 14.92 -10.03 -8.23
CA VAL A 250 14.05 -8.90 -8.60
C VAL A 250 13.46 -8.19 -7.38
N SER A 251 13.91 -8.53 -6.20
CA SER A 251 13.40 -8.00 -4.94
C SER A 251 14.21 -6.80 -4.45
N GLY A 252 13.55 -5.77 -3.97
CA GLY A 252 14.15 -4.63 -3.33
C GLY A 252 13.26 -4.08 -2.24
N LEU A 253 13.84 -3.44 -1.23
CA LEU A 253 13.12 -2.78 -0.14
C LEU A 253 13.31 -1.27 -0.20
N LYS A 254 12.24 -0.52 -0.01
CA LYS A 254 12.17 0.94 -0.08
C LYS A 254 11.61 1.55 1.18
N GLY A 255 11.89 2.84 1.39
CA GLY A 255 11.28 3.68 2.42
C GLY A 255 11.97 3.61 3.77
N GLY A 256 12.49 2.46 4.13
CA GLY A 256 12.97 2.18 5.48
C GLY A 256 11.82 1.95 6.46
N TYR A 257 12.12 1.47 7.64
CA TYR A 257 11.14 1.22 8.70
C TYR A 257 11.27 2.25 9.84
N TRP A 258 10.52 2.07 10.90
CA TRP A 258 10.50 2.98 12.07
C TRP A 258 11.84 3.20 12.77
N GLY A 259 12.85 2.34 12.54
CA GLY A 259 14.16 2.40 13.20
C GLY A 259 15.05 3.55 12.74
N PRO A 260 16.20 3.74 13.39
CA PRO A 260 17.15 4.82 13.08
C PRO A 260 18.03 4.45 11.86
N ILE A 261 17.42 4.40 10.68
CA ILE A 261 18.07 4.04 9.42
C ILE A 261 17.99 5.17 8.39
N ARG A 262 18.51 4.95 7.17
CA ARG A 262 18.48 5.91 6.05
C ARG A 262 17.12 6.15 5.41
N ALA A 263 15.99 6.04 6.16
CA ALA A 263 14.63 6.19 5.66
C ALA A 263 14.45 7.47 4.81
N ARG A 264 14.35 7.31 3.48
CA ARG A 264 14.09 8.35 2.48
C ARG A 264 13.64 7.73 1.14
N CYS A 265 13.22 8.57 0.15
CA CYS A 265 12.57 8.09 -1.06
C CYS A 265 13.48 7.26 -1.99
N ARG A 266 14.75 7.62 -2.16
CA ARG A 266 15.59 7.02 -3.21
C ARG A 266 16.36 5.74 -2.86
N PRO A 267 16.91 5.56 -1.66
CA PRO A 267 17.64 4.33 -1.36
C PRO A 267 16.80 3.07 -1.58
N ILE A 268 17.47 2.03 -2.08
CA ILE A 268 16.95 0.68 -2.16
C ILE A 268 17.88 -0.25 -1.39
N THR A 269 17.31 -1.23 -0.71
CA THR A 269 18.06 -2.35 -0.12
C THR A 269 17.76 -3.59 -0.96
N ASN A 270 18.75 -4.09 -1.69
CA ASN A 270 18.64 -5.22 -2.62
C ASN A 270 19.46 -6.44 -2.17
N SER A 271 19.91 -6.47 -0.92
CA SER A 271 20.70 -7.58 -0.35
C SER A 271 19.85 -8.74 0.18
N HIS A 272 18.54 -8.63 0.14
CA HIS A 272 17.61 -9.65 0.60
C HIS A 272 16.94 -10.33 -0.60
N ASN A 273 16.97 -11.67 -0.61
CA ASN A 273 16.33 -12.45 -1.66
C ASN A 273 14.79 -12.44 -1.51
N ARG A 274 14.09 -12.88 -2.54
CA ARG A 274 12.62 -12.89 -2.63
C ARG A 274 11.88 -13.67 -1.54
N TRP A 275 12.54 -14.52 -0.78
CA TRP A 275 11.97 -15.32 0.30
C TRP A 275 12.20 -14.73 1.68
N PHE A 276 13.02 -13.67 1.77
CA PHE A 276 13.29 -12.98 3.03
C PHE A 276 12.00 -12.38 3.58
N ARG A 277 11.80 -12.53 4.87
CA ARG A 277 10.71 -11.91 5.64
C ARG A 277 11.22 -11.49 6.99
N PHE A 278 10.79 -10.34 7.47
CA PHE A 278 11.24 -9.86 8.77
C PHE A 278 10.17 -8.97 9.42
N TYR A 279 10.33 -8.69 10.70
CA TYR A 279 9.32 -8.01 11.51
C TYR A 279 8.95 -6.60 11.04
N GLN A 280 9.79 -5.93 10.27
CA GLN A 280 9.56 -4.58 9.74
C GLN A 280 9.28 -4.55 8.23
N VAL A 281 9.17 -5.68 7.56
CA VAL A 281 9.05 -5.76 6.09
C VAL A 281 7.61 -6.01 5.69
N GLY A 282 7.04 -5.06 4.95
CA GLY A 282 5.71 -5.06 4.37
C GLY A 282 5.73 -4.72 2.86
N PHE A 283 4.65 -4.12 2.34
CA PHE A 283 4.53 -3.72 0.94
C PHE A 283 3.32 -2.84 0.70
N ARG A 284 3.23 -2.28 -0.50
CA ARG A 284 2.01 -1.72 -1.12
C ARG A 284 1.92 -2.12 -2.58
N CYS A 285 0.74 -1.97 -3.18
CA CYS A 285 0.52 -2.38 -4.56
C CYS A 285 0.42 -1.18 -5.51
N CYS A 286 0.73 -1.45 -6.77
CA CYS A 286 0.52 -0.55 -7.90
C CYS A 286 -0.37 -1.21 -8.96
N SER A 287 -0.91 -0.43 -9.88
CA SER A 287 -1.60 -0.91 -11.08
C SER A 287 -1.45 0.08 -12.23
N ASP A 288 -1.75 -0.37 -13.42
CA ASP A 288 -1.83 0.52 -14.56
C ASP A 288 -3.16 1.30 -14.52
N PRO A 289 -3.19 2.57 -14.97
CA PRO A 289 -4.41 3.35 -14.98
C PRO A 289 -5.39 2.79 -16.01
N ARG A 290 -6.68 2.95 -15.73
CA ARG A 290 -7.74 2.67 -16.72
C ARG A 290 -7.69 3.72 -17.85
N GLU A 291 -7.94 3.28 -19.07
CA GLU A 291 -8.05 4.15 -20.26
C GLU A 291 -9.32 5.01 -20.24
#